data_55d53f7ca0f0421ee6f99218d1e167bb
#
_entry.id   55d53f7ca0f0421ee6f99218d1e167bb
#
_cell.length_a   1.000
_cell.length_b   1.000
_cell.length_c   1.000
_cell.angle_alpha   90.00
_cell.angle_beta   90.00
_cell.angle_gamma   90.00
#
_symmetry.space_group_name_H-M   'P 1'
#
loop_
_entity.id
_entity.type
_entity.pdbx_description
1 polymer ?
#
loop_
_entity_poly.entity_id
_entity_poly.type
_entity_poly.pdbx_seq_one_letter_code
_entity_poly.pdbx_strand_id
1 'polypeptide(L)'
;MKALRDRLSDYAAEKSLKKSDQRTAILDLMISKRGHHTADELWGFLKKDHPDIGIATIYRTMKLFLDAGIVKELNIDGAARYELAAEGHHDHLVCIVCGKTVEITSPAIEKEQEAIAKQHSFELTDHTLLLLGRCGECRSKKQ
;
A
#
# COMPACT_ATOMS: atom_id res chain seq x y z
N MET A 1 -0.67 -9.38 -11.70
CA MET A 1 -0.58 -10.53 -10.76
C MET A 1 0.68 -11.35 -10.97
N LYS A 2 0.95 -11.89 -12.17
CA LYS A 2 2.22 -12.59 -12.47
C LYS A 2 3.43 -11.70 -12.18
N ALA A 3 3.42 -10.45 -12.64
CA ALA A 3 4.51 -9.50 -12.45
C ALA A 3 4.92 -9.25 -10.98
N LEU A 4 3.99 -9.30 -10.01
CA LEU A 4 4.32 -9.13 -8.59
C LEU A 4 5.04 -10.36 -8.01
N ARG A 5 4.62 -11.56 -8.42
CA ARG A 5 5.30 -12.80 -8.02
C ARG A 5 6.70 -12.91 -8.65
N ASP A 6 6.81 -12.50 -9.92
CA ASP A 6 8.10 -12.45 -10.61
C ASP A 6 9.04 -11.46 -9.90
N ARG A 7 8.54 -10.26 -9.54
CA ARG A 7 9.30 -9.26 -8.77
C ARG A 7 9.75 -9.78 -7.40
N LEU A 8 8.90 -10.51 -6.69
CA LEU A 8 9.29 -11.16 -5.42
C LEU A 8 10.41 -12.18 -5.64
N SER A 9 10.30 -12.99 -6.69
CA SER A 9 11.31 -13.98 -7.05
C SER A 9 12.64 -13.34 -7.40
N ASP A 10 12.63 -12.31 -8.23
CA ASP A 10 13.82 -11.59 -8.69
C ASP A 10 14.52 -10.90 -7.50
N TYR A 11 13.77 -10.21 -6.65
CA TYR A 11 14.30 -9.57 -5.44
C TYR A 11 14.89 -10.61 -4.47
N ALA A 12 14.21 -11.76 -4.28
CA ALA A 12 14.73 -12.82 -3.42
C ALA A 12 16.04 -13.41 -3.98
N ALA A 13 16.14 -13.57 -5.29
CA ALA A 13 17.36 -14.04 -5.95
C ALA A 13 18.50 -13.02 -5.80
N GLU A 14 18.23 -11.73 -6.06
CA GLU A 14 19.22 -10.64 -5.89
C GLU A 14 19.78 -10.60 -4.46
N LYS A 15 18.93 -10.71 -3.47
CA LYS A 15 19.30 -10.67 -2.04
C LYS A 15 19.72 -12.03 -1.48
N SER A 16 19.84 -13.08 -2.31
CA SER A 16 20.16 -14.44 -1.88
C SER A 16 19.26 -14.97 -0.76
N LEU A 17 17.97 -14.59 -0.79
CA LEU A 17 16.98 -15.00 0.20
C LEU A 17 16.45 -16.39 -0.14
N LYS A 18 16.30 -17.23 0.88
CA LYS A 18 15.62 -18.53 0.71
C LYS A 18 14.16 -18.32 0.29
N LYS A 19 13.64 -19.24 -0.53
CA LYS A 19 12.21 -19.32 -0.84
C LYS A 19 11.41 -19.44 0.45
N SER A 20 10.27 -18.77 0.53
CA SER A 20 9.42 -18.76 1.72
C SER A 20 7.94 -18.82 1.32
N ASP A 21 7.30 -19.91 1.73
CA ASP A 21 5.87 -20.11 1.50
C ASP A 21 5.04 -19.08 2.28
N GLN A 22 5.52 -18.65 3.45
CA GLN A 22 4.88 -17.58 4.23
C GLN A 22 4.82 -16.26 3.45
N ARG A 23 5.92 -15.83 2.80
CA ARG A 23 5.93 -14.63 1.96
C ARG A 23 4.98 -14.76 0.77
N THR A 24 4.94 -15.94 0.17
CA THR A 24 4.03 -16.22 -0.95
C THR A 24 2.57 -16.15 -0.49
N ALA A 25 2.22 -16.75 0.65
CA ALA A 25 0.88 -16.70 1.21
C ALA A 25 0.42 -15.27 1.54
N ILE A 26 1.32 -14.45 2.10
CA ILE A 26 1.03 -13.03 2.39
C ILE A 26 0.79 -12.24 1.09
N LEU A 27 1.61 -12.45 0.06
CA LEU A 27 1.42 -11.79 -1.24
C LEU A 27 0.11 -12.23 -1.89
N ASP A 28 -0.20 -13.51 -1.86
CA ASP A 28 -1.44 -14.07 -2.44
C ASP A 28 -2.69 -13.54 -1.73
N LEU A 29 -2.62 -13.37 -0.40
CA LEU A 29 -3.68 -12.72 0.35
C LEU A 29 -3.90 -11.28 -0.14
N MET A 30 -2.84 -10.49 -0.24
CA MET A 30 -2.95 -9.09 -0.70
C MET A 30 -3.48 -8.99 -2.13
N ILE A 31 -3.07 -9.93 -3.01
CA ILE A 31 -3.60 -10.00 -4.38
C ILE A 31 -5.11 -10.31 -4.39
N SER A 32 -5.57 -11.17 -3.48
CA SER A 32 -6.99 -11.57 -3.40
C SER A 32 -7.87 -10.51 -2.73
N LYS A 33 -7.32 -9.82 -1.73
CA LYS A 33 -8.04 -8.85 -0.88
C LYS A 33 -7.68 -7.40 -1.19
N ARG A 34 -7.43 -7.04 -2.39
CA ARG A 34 -7.08 -5.67 -2.79
C ARG A 34 -7.46 -4.57 -1.79
N GLY A 35 -6.82 -3.42 -1.85
CA GLY A 35 -7.05 -2.29 -0.97
C GLY A 35 -5.92 -2.08 0.05
N HIS A 36 -6.21 -1.30 1.08
CA HIS A 36 -5.24 -0.79 2.04
C HIS A 36 -5.42 -1.51 3.37
N HIS A 37 -4.42 -2.27 3.78
CA HIS A 37 -4.49 -3.09 4.99
C HIS A 37 -3.35 -2.78 5.94
N THR A 38 -3.65 -2.72 7.24
CA THR A 38 -2.63 -2.73 8.28
C THR A 38 -2.01 -4.12 8.41
N ALA A 39 -0.83 -4.22 9.02
CA ALA A 39 -0.21 -5.51 9.32
C ALA A 39 -1.09 -6.40 10.21
N ASP A 40 -1.80 -5.80 11.17
CA ASP A 40 -2.72 -6.51 12.07
C ASP A 40 -3.94 -7.05 11.33
N GLU A 41 -4.51 -6.29 10.38
CA GLU A 41 -5.60 -6.77 9.51
C GLU A 41 -5.14 -7.94 8.64
N LEU A 42 -3.95 -7.84 8.02
CA LEU A 42 -3.38 -8.94 7.23
C LEU A 42 -3.16 -10.20 8.07
N TRP A 43 -2.61 -10.05 9.28
CA TRP A 43 -2.48 -11.16 10.22
C TRP A 43 -3.83 -11.75 10.60
N GLY A 44 -4.82 -10.90 10.88
CA GLY A 44 -6.19 -11.32 11.20
C GLY A 44 -6.81 -12.20 10.13
N PHE A 45 -6.57 -11.90 8.85
CA PHE A 45 -7.05 -12.70 7.72
C PHE A 45 -6.29 -14.04 7.57
N LEU A 46 -4.99 -14.07 7.85
CA LEU A 46 -4.15 -15.24 7.63
C LEU A 46 -4.15 -16.25 8.78
N LYS A 47 -4.32 -15.79 10.02
CA LYS A 47 -4.09 -16.62 11.22
C LYS A 47 -4.88 -17.92 11.29
N LYS A 48 -6.02 -17.99 10.61
CA LYS A 48 -6.87 -19.20 10.59
C LYS A 48 -6.30 -20.28 9.66
N ASP A 49 -5.86 -19.87 8.46
CA ASP A 49 -5.41 -20.79 7.42
C ASP A 49 -3.88 -21.02 7.47
N HIS A 50 -3.15 -20.08 8.07
CA HIS A 50 -1.70 -20.08 8.25
C HIS A 50 -1.31 -19.76 9.68
N PRO A 51 -1.58 -20.66 10.66
CA PRO A 51 -1.30 -20.42 12.07
C PRO A 51 0.20 -20.30 12.40
N ASP A 52 1.06 -20.72 11.48
CA ASP A 52 2.52 -20.59 11.55
C ASP A 52 3.02 -19.17 11.21
N ILE A 53 2.15 -18.31 10.67
CA ILE A 53 2.48 -16.92 10.35
C ILE A 53 2.13 -16.01 11.52
N GLY A 54 3.15 -15.62 12.29
CA GLY A 54 2.99 -14.64 13.37
C GLY A 54 3.02 -13.20 12.87
N ILE A 55 2.52 -12.26 13.69
CA ILE A 55 2.48 -10.83 13.39
C ILE A 55 3.86 -10.26 13.04
N ALA A 56 4.92 -10.71 13.72
CA ALA A 56 6.30 -10.30 13.43
C ALA A 56 6.76 -10.72 12.02
N THR A 57 6.25 -11.85 11.51
CA THR A 57 6.51 -12.30 10.14
C THR A 57 5.83 -11.38 9.13
N ILE A 58 4.61 -10.92 9.42
CA ILE A 58 3.90 -9.95 8.58
C ILE A 58 4.72 -8.64 8.48
N TYR A 59 5.13 -8.04 9.60
CA TYR A 59 5.91 -6.80 9.60
C TYR A 59 7.21 -6.94 8.82
N ARG A 60 7.96 -8.04 9.03
CA ARG A 60 9.21 -8.29 8.26
C ARG A 60 8.94 -8.46 6.78
N THR A 61 7.84 -9.11 6.42
CA THR A 61 7.46 -9.32 5.02
C THR A 61 7.02 -8.02 4.37
N MET A 62 6.25 -7.17 5.07
CA MET A 62 5.87 -5.84 4.55
C MET A 62 7.10 -4.98 4.29
N LYS A 63 8.07 -4.96 5.20
CA LYS A 63 9.34 -4.25 4.96
C LYS A 63 10.07 -4.78 3.72
N LEU A 64 10.15 -6.09 3.55
CA LEU A 64 10.75 -6.69 2.36
C LEU A 64 9.96 -6.33 1.08
N PHE A 65 8.64 -6.30 1.15
CA PHE A 65 7.80 -5.95 0.01
C PHE A 65 7.92 -4.47 -0.36
N LEU A 66 8.11 -3.57 0.62
CA LEU A 66 8.44 -2.16 0.38
C LEU A 66 9.78 -2.03 -0.34
N ASP A 67 10.82 -2.66 0.19
CA ASP A 67 12.17 -2.62 -0.39
C ASP A 67 12.20 -3.21 -1.82
N ALA A 68 11.35 -4.21 -2.10
CA ALA A 68 11.19 -4.83 -3.41
C ALA A 68 10.25 -4.03 -4.35
N GLY A 69 9.61 -2.95 -3.88
CA GLY A 69 8.62 -2.21 -4.64
C GLY A 69 7.36 -3.02 -5.00
N ILE A 70 7.02 -4.02 -4.18
CA ILE A 70 5.82 -4.85 -4.33
C ILE A 70 4.60 -4.17 -3.71
N VAL A 71 4.81 -3.47 -2.60
CA VAL A 71 3.79 -2.68 -1.91
C VAL A 71 4.23 -1.25 -1.74
N LYS A 72 3.26 -0.36 -1.56
CA LYS A 72 3.44 1.02 -1.07
C LYS A 72 2.88 1.10 0.35
N GLU A 73 3.41 2.05 1.12
CA GLU A 73 2.92 2.34 2.47
C GLU A 73 2.28 3.72 2.50
N LEU A 74 1.10 3.79 3.11
CA LEU A 74 0.39 5.03 3.42
C LEU A 74 0.26 5.12 4.94
N ASN A 75 0.63 6.28 5.50
CA ASN A 75 0.37 6.54 6.92
C ASN A 75 -0.96 7.27 7.06
N ILE A 76 -1.94 6.61 7.67
CA ILE A 76 -3.27 7.14 7.91
C ILE A 76 -3.54 7.08 9.41
N ASP A 77 -3.76 8.24 10.04
CA ASP A 77 -4.03 8.37 11.48
C ASP A 77 -2.96 7.70 12.37
N GLY A 78 -1.70 7.75 11.95
CA GLY A 78 -0.59 7.13 12.68
C GLY A 78 -0.47 5.62 12.48
N ALA A 79 -1.32 5.01 11.67
CA ALA A 79 -1.23 3.59 11.30
C ALA A 79 -0.67 3.42 9.88
N ALA A 80 0.35 2.59 9.73
CA ALA A 80 0.87 2.18 8.43
C ALA A 80 -0.13 1.23 7.76
N ARG A 81 -0.54 1.57 6.55
CA ARG A 81 -1.37 0.74 5.67
C ARG A 81 -0.61 0.41 4.40
N TYR A 82 -0.73 -0.82 3.94
CA TYR A 82 -0.01 -1.35 2.80
C TYR A 82 -0.98 -1.63 1.66
N GLU A 83 -0.60 -1.26 0.44
CA GLU A 83 -1.30 -1.57 -0.79
C GLU A 83 -0.34 -2.16 -1.84
N LEU A 84 -0.86 -2.87 -2.84
CA LEU A 84 -0.05 -3.40 -3.92
C LEU A 84 0.41 -2.28 -4.87
N ALA A 85 1.69 -2.21 -5.18
CA ALA A 85 2.28 -1.20 -6.08
C ALA A 85 1.94 -1.41 -7.57
N ALA A 86 1.24 -2.48 -7.93
CA ALA A 86 0.98 -2.86 -9.33
C ALA A 86 -0.24 -2.16 -9.97
N GLU A 87 -1.02 -1.47 -9.20
CA GLU A 87 -2.18 -0.70 -9.69
C GLU A 87 -1.67 0.71 -9.95
N GLY A 88 -1.61 1.16 -11.18
CA GLY A 88 -1.11 2.44 -11.65
C GLY A 88 -1.04 3.59 -10.63
N HIS A 89 -0.56 4.74 -11.02
CA HIS A 89 -0.52 5.87 -10.08
C HIS A 89 -1.94 6.29 -9.71
N HIS A 90 -2.24 6.37 -8.44
CA HIS A 90 -3.48 6.92 -7.88
C HIS A 90 -3.19 7.60 -6.55
N ASP A 91 -3.99 8.59 -6.27
CA ASP A 91 -3.98 9.38 -5.05
C ASP A 91 -5.11 8.93 -4.12
N HIS A 92 -5.09 9.38 -2.88
CA HIS A 92 -6.04 8.93 -1.87
C HIS A 92 -6.78 10.10 -1.23
N LEU A 93 -8.10 9.93 -1.07
CA LEU A 93 -8.95 10.77 -0.24
C LEU A 93 -9.43 9.94 0.95
N VAL A 94 -9.07 10.33 2.17
CA VAL A 94 -9.33 9.55 3.38
C VAL A 94 -10.22 10.32 4.34
N CYS A 95 -11.24 9.63 4.85
CA CYS A 95 -12.09 10.17 5.92
C CYS A 95 -11.40 9.98 7.27
N ILE A 96 -11.08 11.08 7.95
CA ILE A 96 -10.46 11.09 9.29
C ILE A 96 -11.37 10.57 10.42
N VAL A 97 -12.66 10.33 10.14
CA VAL A 97 -13.63 9.87 11.16
C VAL A 97 -13.88 8.37 11.06
N CYS A 98 -14.06 7.82 9.85
CA CYS A 98 -14.41 6.41 9.66
C CYS A 98 -13.37 5.63 8.87
N GLY A 99 -12.24 6.24 8.45
CA GLY A 99 -11.19 5.60 7.69
C GLY A 99 -11.55 5.24 6.24
N LYS A 100 -12.76 5.64 5.76
CA LYS A 100 -13.15 5.39 4.37
C LYS A 100 -12.13 6.01 3.43
N THR A 101 -11.54 5.18 2.57
CA THR A 101 -10.56 5.60 1.57
C THR A 101 -11.18 5.51 0.18
N VAL A 102 -10.93 6.52 -0.63
CA VAL A 102 -11.32 6.59 -2.04
C VAL A 102 -10.06 6.85 -2.86
N GLU A 103 -9.82 6.01 -3.85
CA GLU A 103 -8.78 6.25 -4.84
C GLU A 103 -9.24 7.33 -5.82
N ILE A 104 -8.36 8.26 -6.10
CA ILE A 104 -8.63 9.35 -7.04
C ILE A 104 -7.50 9.45 -8.06
N THR A 105 -7.84 9.90 -9.24
CA THR A 105 -6.87 10.26 -10.27
C THR A 105 -7.31 11.58 -10.86
N SER A 106 -6.42 12.57 -10.88
CA SER A 106 -6.73 13.89 -11.41
C SER A 106 -5.61 14.38 -12.33
N PRO A 107 -5.82 14.34 -13.65
CA PRO A 107 -4.83 14.85 -14.60
C PRO A 107 -4.46 16.33 -14.37
N ALA A 108 -5.34 17.10 -13.75
CA ALA A 108 -5.07 18.50 -13.41
C ALA A 108 -4.05 18.62 -12.28
N ILE A 109 -4.17 17.77 -11.24
CA ILE A 109 -3.23 17.72 -10.12
C ILE A 109 -1.87 17.24 -10.61
N GLU A 110 -1.82 16.17 -11.39
CA GLU A 110 -0.59 15.64 -11.99
C GLU A 110 0.17 16.71 -12.77
N LYS A 111 -0.54 17.41 -13.65
CA LYS A 111 0.05 18.49 -14.47
C LYS A 111 0.61 19.62 -13.61
N GLU A 112 -0.06 19.96 -12.52
CA GLU A 112 0.39 21.02 -11.61
C GLU A 112 1.63 20.60 -10.82
N GLN A 113 1.69 19.35 -10.37
CA GLN A 113 2.87 18.79 -9.70
C GLN A 113 4.09 18.78 -10.60
N GLU A 114 3.93 18.37 -11.86
CA GLU A 114 5.00 18.44 -12.87
C GLU A 114 5.46 19.88 -13.12
N ALA A 115 4.52 20.84 -13.20
CA ALA A 115 4.82 22.25 -13.39
C ALA A 115 5.63 22.81 -12.20
N ILE A 116 5.26 22.48 -10.98
CA ILE A 116 5.97 22.87 -9.74
C ILE A 116 7.38 22.29 -9.76
N ALA A 117 7.53 21.01 -10.03
CA ALA A 117 8.84 20.36 -10.08
C ALA A 117 9.76 21.05 -11.12
N LYS A 118 9.24 21.31 -12.33
CA LYS A 118 9.95 21.99 -13.39
C LYS A 118 10.35 23.42 -13.02
N GLN A 119 9.46 24.16 -12.35
CA GLN A 119 9.72 25.53 -11.88
C GLN A 119 10.92 25.56 -10.93
N HIS A 120 11.10 24.51 -10.14
CA HIS A 120 12.20 24.37 -9.17
C HIS A 120 13.39 23.55 -9.71
N SER A 121 13.43 23.25 -11.01
CA SER A 121 14.49 22.45 -11.65
C SER A 121 14.63 21.04 -11.07
N PHE A 122 13.50 20.43 -10.69
CA PHE A 122 13.42 19.04 -10.27
C PHE A 122 12.92 18.15 -11.40
N GLU A 123 13.46 16.95 -11.49
CA GLU A 123 12.87 15.83 -12.22
C GLU A 123 11.97 15.05 -11.25
N LEU A 124 10.66 15.07 -11.48
CA LEU A 124 9.73 14.35 -10.65
C LEU A 124 9.80 12.85 -10.97
N THR A 125 10.24 12.05 -9.99
CA THR A 125 10.38 10.60 -10.15
C THR A 125 9.24 9.82 -9.54
N ASP A 126 8.63 10.33 -8.48
CA ASP A 126 7.46 9.76 -7.80
C ASP A 126 6.81 10.82 -6.92
N HIS A 127 5.54 10.63 -6.56
CA HIS A 127 4.84 11.47 -5.60
C HIS A 127 3.75 10.68 -4.86
N THR A 128 3.29 11.22 -3.76
CA THR A 128 2.15 10.71 -3.01
C THR A 128 1.26 11.88 -2.61
N LEU A 129 -0.02 11.81 -2.98
CA LEU A 129 -1.03 12.76 -2.54
C LEU A 129 -2.04 12.07 -1.63
N LEU A 130 -2.15 12.57 -0.41
CA LEU A 130 -3.12 12.13 0.57
C LEU A 130 -3.99 13.32 0.99
N LEU A 131 -5.26 13.29 0.59
CA LEU A 131 -6.24 14.28 0.98
C LEU A 131 -7.02 13.78 2.19
N LEU A 132 -6.99 14.52 3.27
CA LEU A 132 -7.68 14.20 4.52
C LEU A 132 -8.95 15.06 4.66
N GLY A 133 -10.08 14.41 4.97
CA GLY A 133 -11.35 15.11 5.09
C GLY A 133 -12.40 14.30 5.83
N ARG A 134 -13.66 14.78 5.83
CA ARG A 134 -14.82 14.05 6.35
C ARG A 134 -15.72 13.64 5.20
N CYS A 135 -16.02 12.36 5.07
CA CYS A 135 -16.96 11.87 4.04
C CYS A 135 -18.37 12.38 4.28
N GLY A 136 -19.23 12.30 3.27
CA GLY A 136 -20.62 12.78 3.35
C GLY A 136 -21.41 12.17 4.51
N GLU A 137 -21.22 10.90 4.77
CA GLU A 137 -21.87 10.17 5.87
C GLU A 137 -21.42 10.69 7.26
N CYS A 138 -20.12 11.00 7.41
CA CYS A 138 -19.59 11.53 8.67
C CYS A 138 -19.82 13.03 8.86
N ARG A 139 -20.05 13.77 7.77
CA ARG A 139 -20.45 15.18 7.84
C ARG A 139 -21.89 15.36 8.29
N SER A 140 -22.77 14.46 7.88
CA SER A 140 -24.20 14.52 8.23
C SER A 140 -24.52 14.03 9.64
N LYS A 141 -23.63 13.21 10.23
CA LYS A 141 -23.71 12.86 11.65
C LYS A 141 -23.17 14.02 12.48
N LYS A 142 -24.03 15.02 12.77
CA LYS A 142 -23.73 16.02 13.82
C LYS A 142 -23.53 15.27 15.14
N GLN A 143 -22.40 15.53 15.79
CA GLN A 143 -22.22 15.21 17.21
C GLN A 143 -23.30 15.90 18.02
#